data_293e225c451b78416439293116c4029c
#
_entry.id   293e225c451b78416439293116c4029c
#
_cell.length_a   1.000
_cell.length_b   1.000
_cell.length_c   1.000
_cell.angle_alpha   90.00
_cell.angle_beta   90.00
_cell.angle_gamma   90.00
#
_symmetry.space_group_name_H-M   'P 1'
#
loop_
_entity.id
_entity.type
_entity.pdbx_description
1 polymer ?
#
loop_
_entity_poly.entity_id
_entity_poly.type
_entity_poly.pdbx_seq_one_letter_code
_entity_poly.pdbx_strand_id
1 'polypeptide(L)'
;MTTETRDQGMPAFYAQAPSISLRDPLAQFLGAAQDGVMEYRYADAVRLAGHSCPTVAGAWLMTLHGLRALYGSDMPVRGEVEVLMRDARDSGVTGVIASVAQLITGAAPETGFQGIGSAHRFARNNLLVFGAGSLQGVLGLRRKDTGQAVQVRLDGSVVPWPDEMKALMPKAISGQASAAELARFAELWQDRVRKMVVEHAADTSMVQVSDLKVA
;
A
#
# COMPACT_ATOMS: atom_id res chain seq x y z
N MET A 1 -25.82 -2.46 -0.47
CA MET A 1 -25.04 -3.64 -0.87
C MET A 1 -24.13 -3.96 0.28
N THR A 2 -24.28 -5.12 0.88
CA THR A 2 -23.43 -5.56 2.00
C THR A 2 -22.02 -5.82 1.51
N THR A 3 -21.05 -5.65 2.37
CA THR A 3 -19.60 -5.84 2.10
C THR A 3 -19.29 -7.22 1.50
N GLU A 4 -20.10 -8.22 1.81
CA GLU A 4 -19.96 -9.61 1.34
C GLU A 4 -20.07 -9.80 -0.17
N THR A 5 -20.87 -8.99 -0.86
CA THR A 5 -21.03 -9.13 -2.32
C THR A 5 -19.89 -8.55 -3.13
N ARG A 6 -19.14 -7.58 -2.56
CA ARG A 6 -18.03 -6.90 -3.26
C ARG A 6 -16.76 -7.75 -3.34
N ASP A 7 -16.52 -8.61 -2.35
CA ASP A 7 -15.31 -9.42 -2.21
C ASP A 7 -15.54 -10.91 -2.50
N GLN A 8 -16.66 -11.23 -3.17
CA GLN A 8 -16.99 -12.61 -3.52
C GLN A 8 -15.88 -13.26 -4.35
N GLY A 9 -15.41 -14.44 -3.90
CA GLY A 9 -14.30 -15.17 -4.52
C GLY A 9 -12.91 -14.80 -4.01
N MET A 10 -12.79 -13.79 -3.14
CA MET A 10 -11.53 -13.46 -2.47
C MET A 10 -11.39 -14.19 -1.13
N PRO A 11 -10.16 -14.44 -0.63
CA PRO A 11 -9.95 -15.00 0.70
C PRO A 11 -10.61 -14.15 1.79
N ALA A 12 -11.35 -14.81 2.70
CA ALA A 12 -12.14 -14.12 3.74
C ALA A 12 -11.30 -13.25 4.68
N PHE A 13 -10.01 -13.56 4.86
CA PHE A 13 -9.13 -12.78 5.71
C PHE A 13 -8.85 -11.36 5.20
N TYR A 14 -9.10 -11.06 3.92
CA TYR A 14 -8.94 -9.68 3.41
C TYR A 14 -9.82 -8.68 4.15
N ALA A 15 -11.00 -9.11 4.60
CA ALA A 15 -11.90 -8.29 5.40
C ALA A 15 -11.42 -8.05 6.84
N GLN A 16 -10.44 -8.84 7.32
CA GLN A 16 -9.84 -8.71 8.65
C GLN A 16 -8.61 -7.78 8.64
N ALA A 17 -8.06 -7.48 7.47
CA ALA A 17 -6.98 -6.52 7.35
C ALA A 17 -7.48 -5.11 7.73
N PRO A 18 -6.65 -4.28 8.38
CA PRO A 18 -7.04 -2.93 8.75
C PRO A 18 -7.38 -2.10 7.49
N SER A 19 -8.49 -1.36 7.53
CA SER A 19 -8.86 -0.39 6.49
C SER A 19 -8.12 0.93 6.66
N ILE A 20 -8.12 1.74 5.60
CA ILE A 20 -7.53 3.08 5.58
C ILE A 20 -8.60 4.06 5.12
N SER A 21 -9.01 4.96 6.01
CA SER A 21 -9.95 6.03 5.69
C SER A 21 -9.22 7.34 5.51
N LEU A 22 -9.56 8.08 4.46
CA LEU A 22 -9.03 9.40 4.16
C LEU A 22 -10.17 10.34 3.75
N ARG A 23 -9.96 11.62 3.95
CA ARG A 23 -10.81 12.64 3.34
C ARG A 23 -10.22 13.07 2.00
N ASP A 24 -11.00 13.00 0.95
CA ASP A 24 -10.64 13.46 -0.39
C ASP A 24 -11.39 14.76 -0.73
N PRO A 25 -10.73 15.94 -0.71
CA PRO A 25 -11.38 17.21 -1.02
C PRO A 25 -11.92 17.28 -2.44
N LEU A 26 -11.31 16.59 -3.41
CA LEU A 26 -11.81 16.52 -4.78
C LEU A 26 -13.09 15.68 -4.85
N ALA A 27 -13.12 14.53 -4.17
CA ALA A 27 -14.32 13.70 -4.11
C ALA A 27 -15.49 14.44 -3.46
N GLN A 28 -15.22 15.21 -2.40
CA GLN A 28 -16.21 16.07 -1.76
C GLN A 28 -16.71 17.16 -2.72
N PHE A 29 -15.81 17.85 -3.38
CA PHE A 29 -16.13 18.95 -4.30
C PHE A 29 -16.99 18.47 -5.49
N LEU A 30 -16.71 17.28 -6.00
CA LEU A 30 -17.44 16.66 -7.12
C LEU A 30 -18.68 15.84 -6.71
N GLY A 31 -18.97 15.74 -5.40
CA GLY A 31 -20.09 14.92 -4.90
C GLY A 31 -19.89 13.40 -5.06
N ALA A 32 -18.64 12.95 -5.24
CA ALA A 32 -18.32 11.55 -5.43
C ALA A 32 -18.36 10.73 -4.13
N ALA A 33 -18.18 11.39 -2.99
CA ALA A 33 -18.32 10.78 -1.66
C ALA A 33 -18.90 11.81 -0.69
N GLN A 34 -19.80 11.36 0.19
CA GLN A 34 -20.35 12.20 1.25
C GLN A 34 -19.22 12.65 2.16
N ASP A 35 -19.15 13.96 2.45
CA ASP A 35 -18.09 14.59 3.25
C ASP A 35 -16.65 14.30 2.76
N GLY A 36 -16.51 13.77 1.54
CA GLY A 36 -15.24 13.39 0.94
C GLY A 36 -14.58 12.16 1.57
N VAL A 37 -15.25 11.48 2.50
CA VAL A 37 -14.66 10.32 3.19
C VAL A 37 -14.64 9.11 2.27
N MET A 38 -13.44 8.54 2.09
CA MET A 38 -13.21 7.32 1.32
C MET A 38 -12.52 6.28 2.18
N GLU A 39 -13.09 5.09 2.24
CA GLU A 39 -12.49 3.93 2.90
C GLU A 39 -11.89 3.00 1.86
N TYR A 40 -10.59 2.71 2.01
CA TYR A 40 -9.89 1.69 1.25
C TYR A 40 -9.69 0.45 2.09
N ARG A 41 -9.84 -0.72 1.45
CA ARG A 41 -9.63 -2.04 2.04
C ARG A 41 -8.50 -2.76 1.33
N TYR A 42 -7.88 -3.71 2.00
CA TYR A 42 -6.79 -4.50 1.41
C TYR A 42 -7.18 -5.14 0.06
N ALA A 43 -8.44 -5.57 -0.07
CA ALA A 43 -8.99 -6.07 -1.33
C ALA A 43 -8.90 -5.08 -2.50
N ASP A 44 -8.90 -3.76 -2.24
CA ASP A 44 -8.76 -2.75 -3.30
C ASP A 44 -7.32 -2.72 -3.83
N ALA A 45 -6.33 -2.87 -2.96
CA ALA A 45 -4.93 -3.02 -3.36
C ALA A 45 -4.69 -4.31 -4.15
N VAL A 46 -5.37 -5.41 -3.77
CA VAL A 46 -5.31 -6.67 -4.51
C VAL A 46 -5.94 -6.54 -5.90
N ARG A 47 -7.07 -5.86 -6.03
CA ARG A 47 -7.70 -5.58 -7.34
C ARG A 47 -6.81 -4.72 -8.23
N LEU A 48 -6.18 -3.71 -7.66
CA LEU A 48 -5.23 -2.86 -8.38
C LEU A 48 -4.05 -3.67 -8.91
N ALA A 49 -3.47 -4.51 -8.06
CA ALA A 49 -2.27 -5.29 -8.40
C ALA A 49 -2.57 -6.55 -9.24
N GLY A 50 -3.83 -7.01 -9.28
CA GLY A 50 -4.24 -8.27 -9.90
C GLY A 50 -3.84 -9.53 -9.13
N HIS A 51 -3.22 -9.39 -7.96
CA HIS A 51 -2.78 -10.50 -7.11
C HIS A 51 -2.57 -10.06 -5.66
N SER A 52 -2.49 -11.03 -4.76
CA SER A 52 -2.11 -10.82 -3.37
C SER A 52 -0.76 -11.46 -3.09
N CYS A 53 0.21 -10.68 -2.64
CA CYS A 53 1.56 -11.15 -2.32
C CYS A 53 2.15 -10.34 -1.15
N PRO A 54 3.28 -10.80 -0.57
CA PRO A 54 3.96 -10.06 0.49
C PRO A 54 4.34 -8.62 0.13
N THR A 55 4.61 -8.33 -1.15
CA THR A 55 4.90 -6.96 -1.60
C THR A 55 3.67 -6.07 -1.52
N VAL A 56 2.51 -6.54 -2.00
CA VAL A 56 1.24 -5.80 -1.91
C VAL A 56 0.82 -5.62 -0.46
N ALA A 57 0.95 -6.69 0.37
CA ALA A 57 0.69 -6.63 1.80
C ALA A 57 1.60 -5.62 2.51
N GLY A 58 2.90 -5.66 2.22
CA GLY A 58 3.88 -4.71 2.77
C GLY A 58 3.61 -3.28 2.35
N ALA A 59 3.28 -3.04 1.08
CA ALA A 59 2.95 -1.71 0.57
C ALA A 59 1.71 -1.13 1.27
N TRP A 60 0.67 -1.96 1.46
CA TRP A 60 -0.52 -1.62 2.22
C TRP A 60 -0.19 -1.19 3.65
N LEU A 61 0.54 -2.03 4.37
CA LEU A 61 0.90 -1.77 5.77
C LEU A 61 1.85 -0.58 5.92
N MET A 62 2.86 -0.45 5.05
CA MET A 62 3.76 0.70 5.07
C MET A 62 3.01 2.02 4.86
N THR A 63 2.07 2.06 3.93
CA THR A 63 1.24 3.26 3.68
C THR A 63 0.35 3.55 4.89
N LEU A 64 -0.32 2.55 5.45
CA LEU A 64 -1.14 2.67 6.66
C LEU A 64 -0.35 3.25 7.84
N HIS A 65 0.80 2.65 8.16
CA HIS A 65 1.60 3.08 9.31
C HIS A 65 2.24 4.45 9.11
N GLY A 66 2.70 4.74 7.90
CA GLY A 66 3.23 6.06 7.56
C GLY A 66 2.17 7.16 7.69
N LEU A 67 0.94 6.93 7.22
CA LEU A 67 -0.17 7.86 7.39
C LEU A 67 -0.55 8.04 8.86
N ARG A 68 -0.61 6.95 9.62
CA ARG A 68 -0.88 7.03 11.07
C ARG A 68 0.18 7.82 11.83
N ALA A 69 1.44 7.66 11.48
CA ALA A 69 2.52 8.43 12.11
C ALA A 69 2.46 9.92 11.77
N LEU A 70 2.06 10.27 10.53
CA LEU A 70 1.94 11.67 10.11
C LEU A 70 0.71 12.39 10.66
N TYR A 71 -0.41 11.69 10.82
CA TYR A 71 -1.69 12.33 11.16
C TYR A 71 -2.16 12.03 12.58
N GLY A 72 -1.57 11.03 13.26
CA GLY A 72 -2.00 10.64 14.60
C GLY A 72 -3.47 10.22 14.63
N SER A 73 -4.30 10.98 15.35
CA SER A 73 -5.75 10.79 15.43
C SER A 73 -6.53 11.49 14.32
N ASP A 74 -5.89 12.39 13.57
CA ASP A 74 -6.55 13.14 12.51
C ASP A 74 -6.75 12.25 11.27
N MET A 75 -7.81 12.55 10.51
CA MET A 75 -8.05 11.85 9.25
C MET A 75 -7.09 12.36 8.18
N PRO A 76 -6.30 11.47 7.53
CA PRO A 76 -5.41 11.86 6.45
C PRO A 76 -6.17 12.51 5.29
N VAL A 77 -5.53 13.47 4.62
CA VAL A 77 -6.12 14.19 3.48
C VAL A 77 -5.50 13.67 2.19
N ARG A 78 -6.34 13.07 1.36
CA ARG A 78 -5.94 12.50 0.07
C ARG A 78 -5.57 13.62 -0.93
N GLY A 79 -4.38 13.51 -1.53
CA GLY A 79 -3.81 14.53 -2.41
C GLY A 79 -2.99 15.60 -1.69
N GLU A 80 -2.90 15.54 -0.35
CA GLU A 80 -2.07 16.42 0.45
C GLU A 80 -0.86 15.70 1.07
N VAL A 81 -0.53 14.52 0.54
CA VAL A 81 0.65 13.73 0.93
C VAL A 81 1.51 13.49 -0.30
N GLU A 82 2.78 13.81 -0.21
CA GLU A 82 3.80 13.39 -1.18
C GLU A 82 4.31 12.00 -0.81
N VAL A 83 4.52 11.18 -1.83
CA VAL A 83 5.07 9.82 -1.72
C VAL A 83 6.46 9.82 -2.33
N LEU A 84 7.44 9.40 -1.56
CA LEU A 84 8.85 9.33 -1.95
C LEU A 84 9.27 7.86 -2.00
N MET A 85 9.64 7.37 -3.17
CA MET A 85 10.20 6.03 -3.34
C MET A 85 11.73 6.12 -3.33
N ARG A 86 12.41 5.30 -2.49
CA ARG A 86 13.88 5.29 -2.43
C ARG A 86 14.51 4.96 -3.77
N ASP A 87 13.98 3.92 -4.41
CA ASP A 87 14.57 3.33 -5.60
C ASP A 87 13.95 3.92 -6.90
N ALA A 88 14.59 3.67 -8.03
CA ALA A 88 14.08 4.07 -9.33
C ALA A 88 12.76 3.33 -9.67
N ARG A 89 11.94 3.94 -10.55
CA ARG A 89 10.58 3.43 -10.87
C ARG A 89 10.58 2.01 -11.46
N ASP A 90 11.63 1.63 -12.14
CA ASP A 90 11.83 0.33 -12.80
C ASP A 90 12.65 -0.66 -11.97
N SER A 91 13.03 -0.28 -10.75
CA SER A 91 13.83 -1.12 -9.85
C SER A 91 12.97 -2.11 -9.07
N GLY A 92 13.17 -3.41 -9.30
CA GLY A 92 12.57 -4.49 -8.50
C GLY A 92 11.05 -4.38 -8.36
N VAL A 93 10.58 -4.25 -7.12
CA VAL A 93 9.13 -4.16 -6.79
C VAL A 93 8.65 -2.73 -6.51
N THR A 94 9.49 -1.73 -6.78
CA THR A 94 9.22 -0.32 -6.49
C THR A 94 7.90 0.15 -7.10
N GLY A 95 7.64 -0.20 -8.36
CA GLY A 95 6.41 0.16 -9.05
C GLY A 95 5.14 -0.40 -8.39
N VAL A 96 5.20 -1.63 -7.86
CA VAL A 96 4.08 -2.25 -7.14
C VAL A 96 3.80 -1.48 -5.84
N ILE A 97 4.83 -1.18 -5.07
CA ILE A 97 4.71 -0.43 -3.81
C ILE A 97 4.15 0.97 -4.10
N ALA A 98 4.69 1.65 -5.09
CA ALA A 98 4.25 2.98 -5.51
C ALA A 98 2.78 2.99 -5.94
N SER A 99 2.32 1.99 -6.70
CA SER A 99 0.93 1.88 -7.15
C SER A 99 -0.06 1.76 -5.98
N VAL A 100 0.28 0.96 -4.96
CA VAL A 100 -0.55 0.84 -3.75
C VAL A 100 -0.57 2.14 -2.96
N ALA A 101 0.58 2.79 -2.77
CA ALA A 101 0.66 4.08 -2.11
C ALA A 101 -0.13 5.16 -2.88
N GLN A 102 -0.06 5.18 -4.21
CA GLN A 102 -0.84 6.06 -5.09
C GLN A 102 -2.34 5.82 -4.97
N LEU A 103 -2.79 4.56 -4.96
CA LEU A 103 -4.20 4.19 -4.77
C LEU A 103 -4.77 4.88 -3.52
N ILE A 104 -4.04 4.79 -2.42
CA ILE A 104 -4.48 5.29 -1.12
C ILE A 104 -4.36 6.82 -1.05
N THR A 105 -3.16 7.36 -1.30
CA THR A 105 -2.85 8.77 -1.08
C THR A 105 -3.31 9.70 -2.20
N GLY A 106 -3.55 9.16 -3.38
CA GLY A 106 -3.80 9.92 -4.60
C GLY A 106 -2.55 10.60 -5.18
N ALA A 107 -1.39 10.44 -4.56
CA ALA A 107 -0.13 10.98 -5.08
C ALA A 107 0.23 10.27 -6.39
N ALA A 108 0.45 11.05 -7.45
CA ALA A 108 0.80 10.52 -8.76
C ALA A 108 2.09 11.19 -9.28
N PRO A 109 2.81 10.54 -10.22
CA PRO A 109 3.95 11.15 -10.90
C PRO A 109 3.49 12.32 -11.79
N GLU A 110 4.32 12.74 -12.72
CA GLU A 110 4.04 13.81 -13.69
C GLU A 110 2.74 13.60 -14.49
N THR A 111 2.31 12.36 -14.63
CA THR A 111 1.10 11.96 -15.37
C THR A 111 -0.18 12.06 -14.53
N GLY A 112 -0.09 12.50 -13.28
CA GLY A 112 -1.24 12.65 -12.39
C GLY A 112 -2.20 13.77 -12.82
N PHE A 113 -3.37 13.80 -12.15
CA PHE A 113 -4.38 14.82 -12.35
C PHE A 113 -3.80 16.21 -12.07
N GLN A 114 -3.93 17.12 -13.02
CA GLN A 114 -3.32 18.45 -12.95
C GLN A 114 -4.16 19.49 -12.19
N GLY A 115 -5.31 19.07 -11.67
CA GLY A 115 -6.20 19.97 -10.92
C GLY A 115 -7.26 20.64 -11.80
N ILE A 116 -8.07 21.49 -11.15
CA ILE A 116 -9.20 22.20 -11.78
C ILE A 116 -8.91 23.70 -11.80
N GLY A 117 -9.18 24.33 -12.95
CA GLY A 117 -9.05 25.78 -13.17
C GLY A 117 -7.60 26.25 -13.20
N SER A 118 -7.41 27.56 -13.34
CA SER A 118 -6.08 28.19 -13.43
C SER A 118 -5.24 28.07 -12.16
N ALA A 119 -5.89 27.82 -11.01
CA ALA A 119 -5.22 27.62 -9.74
C ALA A 119 -4.80 26.17 -9.49
N HIS A 120 -5.04 25.25 -10.44
CA HIS A 120 -4.72 23.84 -10.34
C HIS A 120 -5.21 23.18 -9.02
N ARG A 121 -6.41 23.58 -8.56
CA ARG A 121 -6.97 23.03 -7.32
C ARG A 121 -7.07 21.51 -7.41
N PHE A 122 -6.74 20.84 -6.32
CA PHE A 122 -6.78 19.38 -6.20
C PHE A 122 -5.80 18.63 -7.12
N ALA A 123 -4.72 19.27 -7.56
CA ALA A 123 -3.69 18.61 -8.35
C ALA A 123 -3.09 17.41 -7.60
N ARG A 124 -2.81 16.34 -8.34
CA ARG A 124 -2.25 15.08 -7.83
C ARG A 124 -0.93 14.72 -8.51
N ASN A 125 -0.58 15.43 -9.58
CA ASN A 125 0.66 15.25 -10.31
C ASN A 125 1.87 15.72 -9.50
N ASN A 126 3.02 15.15 -9.79
CA ASN A 126 4.30 15.45 -9.14
C ASN A 126 4.32 15.24 -7.61
N LEU A 127 3.41 14.44 -7.09
CA LEU A 127 3.34 14.04 -5.67
C LEU A 127 3.95 12.66 -5.40
N LEU A 128 4.25 11.88 -6.42
CA LEU A 128 4.94 10.59 -6.33
C LEU A 128 6.30 10.71 -7.02
N VAL A 129 7.35 10.63 -6.23
CA VAL A 129 8.74 10.83 -6.66
C VAL A 129 9.52 9.52 -6.50
N PHE A 130 10.31 9.18 -7.50
CA PHE A 130 11.17 8.00 -7.50
C PHE A 130 12.65 8.41 -7.41
N GLY A 131 13.49 7.53 -6.90
CA GLY A 131 14.92 7.76 -6.79
C GLY A 131 15.31 8.72 -5.66
N ALA A 132 14.51 8.80 -4.60
CA ALA A 132 14.82 9.57 -3.40
C ALA A 132 15.89 8.84 -2.54
N GLY A 133 17.10 8.74 -3.04
CA GLY A 133 18.18 7.92 -2.47
C GLY A 133 18.64 8.30 -1.06
N SER A 134 18.16 9.42 -0.51
CA SER A 134 18.42 9.80 0.89
C SER A 134 17.58 9.00 1.90
N LEU A 135 16.55 8.27 1.45
CA LEU A 135 15.70 7.44 2.31
C LEU A 135 16.48 6.22 2.81
N GLN A 136 16.39 5.97 4.12
CA GLN A 136 16.82 4.71 4.74
C GLN A 136 15.74 3.62 4.62
N GLY A 137 14.46 4.06 4.58
CA GLY A 137 13.31 3.21 4.31
C GLY A 137 13.08 2.97 2.83
N VAL A 138 12.05 2.19 2.50
CA VAL A 138 11.62 1.93 1.12
C VAL A 138 10.70 3.03 0.62
N LEU A 139 9.87 3.56 1.52
CA LEU A 139 8.80 4.51 1.28
C LEU A 139 8.96 5.71 2.22
N GLY A 140 8.88 6.92 1.69
CA GLY A 140 8.74 8.16 2.46
C GLY A 140 7.37 8.79 2.21
N LEU A 141 6.79 9.40 3.22
CA LEU A 141 5.56 10.19 3.13
C LEU A 141 5.81 11.56 3.74
N ARG A 142 5.36 12.64 3.06
CA ARG A 142 5.48 14.01 3.54
C ARG A 142 4.14 14.73 3.42
N ARG A 143 3.70 15.36 4.49
CA ARG A 143 2.52 16.25 4.47
C ARG A 143 2.86 17.56 3.78
N LYS A 144 2.00 18.02 2.88
CA LYS A 144 2.20 19.30 2.18
C LYS A 144 1.92 20.52 3.08
N ASP A 145 0.99 20.37 4.01
CA ASP A 145 0.54 21.48 4.89
C ASP A 145 1.54 21.80 6.00
N THR A 146 2.14 20.78 6.62
CA THR A 146 3.07 20.95 7.75
C THR A 146 4.54 20.75 7.37
N GLY A 147 4.80 20.09 6.24
CA GLY A 147 6.14 19.64 5.87
C GLY A 147 6.66 18.44 6.67
N GLN A 148 5.90 17.97 7.68
CA GLN A 148 6.28 16.78 8.45
C GLN A 148 6.44 15.58 7.53
N ALA A 149 7.52 14.83 7.72
CA ALA A 149 7.84 13.69 6.89
C ALA A 149 8.30 12.49 7.71
N VAL A 150 7.92 11.31 7.24
CA VAL A 150 8.35 10.02 7.80
C VAL A 150 8.87 9.12 6.71
N GLN A 151 9.71 8.18 7.08
CA GLN A 151 10.12 7.08 6.23
C GLN A 151 9.74 5.76 6.85
N VAL A 152 9.44 4.78 6.01
CA VAL A 152 8.92 3.48 6.40
C VAL A 152 9.77 2.37 5.81
N ARG A 153 10.12 1.42 6.67
CA ARG A 153 10.84 0.20 6.31
C ARG A 153 9.98 -1.02 6.62
N LEU A 154 10.04 -2.02 5.75
CA LEU A 154 9.41 -3.32 5.96
C LEU A 154 10.48 -4.38 6.24
N ASP A 155 10.35 -5.10 7.34
CA ASP A 155 11.09 -6.33 7.61
C ASP A 155 10.18 -7.56 7.39
N GLY A 156 10.23 -8.12 6.20
CA GLY A 156 9.45 -9.31 5.85
C GLY A 156 9.94 -10.61 6.52
N SER A 157 11.08 -10.60 7.23
CA SER A 157 11.61 -11.77 7.94
C SER A 157 10.82 -12.10 9.20
N VAL A 158 10.06 -11.13 9.75
CA VAL A 158 9.15 -11.32 10.88
C VAL A 158 8.10 -12.40 10.57
N VAL A 159 7.68 -12.51 9.29
CA VAL A 159 6.83 -13.60 8.81
C VAL A 159 7.63 -14.43 7.79
N PRO A 160 8.38 -15.44 8.24
CA PRO A 160 9.27 -16.19 7.36
C PRO A 160 8.50 -17.05 6.34
N TRP A 161 9.18 -17.40 5.27
CA TRP A 161 8.68 -18.35 4.29
C TRP A 161 8.67 -19.76 4.90
N PRO A 162 7.54 -20.50 4.90
CA PRO A 162 7.52 -21.88 5.32
C PRO A 162 8.47 -22.75 4.45
N ASP A 163 9.14 -23.73 5.06
CA ASP A 163 10.09 -24.58 4.32
C ASP A 163 9.41 -25.38 3.22
N GLU A 164 8.18 -25.84 3.46
CA GLU A 164 7.35 -26.51 2.45
C GLU A 164 7.13 -25.61 1.22
N MET A 165 6.88 -24.31 1.45
CA MET A 165 6.71 -23.35 0.37
C MET A 165 8.00 -23.14 -0.43
N LYS A 166 9.14 -23.05 0.25
CA LYS A 166 10.46 -22.96 -0.41
C LYS A 166 10.72 -24.16 -1.30
N ALA A 167 10.31 -25.38 -0.86
CA ALA A 167 10.45 -26.60 -1.62
C ALA A 167 9.51 -26.66 -2.84
N LEU A 168 8.28 -26.14 -2.72
CA LEU A 168 7.29 -26.14 -3.82
C LEU A 168 7.56 -25.04 -4.86
N MET A 169 8.15 -23.93 -4.48
CA MET A 169 8.31 -22.74 -5.33
C MET A 169 9.02 -23.02 -6.67
N PRO A 170 10.17 -23.73 -6.73
CA PRO A 170 10.81 -24.00 -8.01
C PRO A 170 9.93 -24.80 -8.97
N LYS A 171 9.18 -25.78 -8.47
CA LYS A 171 8.27 -26.58 -9.29
C LYS A 171 7.08 -25.75 -9.77
N ALA A 172 6.52 -24.89 -8.90
CA ALA A 172 5.41 -24.02 -9.25
C ALA A 172 5.81 -23.03 -10.36
N ILE A 173 6.98 -22.40 -10.23
CA ILE A 173 7.49 -21.43 -11.21
C ILE A 173 7.84 -22.09 -12.55
N SER A 174 8.42 -23.29 -12.54
CA SER A 174 8.79 -24.00 -13.77
C SER A 174 7.61 -24.70 -14.48
N GLY A 175 6.39 -24.64 -13.91
CA GLY A 175 5.23 -25.33 -14.45
C GLY A 175 5.27 -26.86 -14.28
N GLN A 176 6.14 -27.37 -13.42
CA GLN A 176 6.31 -28.83 -13.17
C GLN A 176 5.50 -29.32 -11.95
N ALA A 177 4.86 -28.40 -11.22
CA ALA A 177 4.04 -28.76 -10.09
C ALA A 177 2.72 -29.40 -10.54
N SER A 178 2.29 -30.46 -9.86
CA SER A 178 0.95 -31.03 -10.02
C SER A 178 -0.13 -30.03 -9.54
N ALA A 179 -1.39 -30.28 -9.92
CA ALA A 179 -2.51 -29.46 -9.46
C ALA A 179 -2.62 -29.41 -7.92
N ALA A 180 -2.35 -30.52 -7.23
CA ALA A 180 -2.34 -30.58 -5.77
C ALA A 180 -1.20 -29.74 -5.16
N GLU A 181 0.01 -29.80 -5.74
CA GLU A 181 1.15 -29.01 -5.31
C GLU A 181 0.90 -27.50 -5.55
N LEU A 182 0.27 -27.11 -6.67
CA LEU A 182 -0.11 -25.71 -6.93
C LEU A 182 -1.15 -25.21 -5.93
N ALA A 183 -2.17 -26.02 -5.63
CA ALA A 183 -3.17 -25.67 -4.62
C ALA A 183 -2.50 -25.48 -3.24
N ARG A 184 -1.62 -26.39 -2.85
CA ARG A 184 -0.89 -26.29 -1.59
C ARG A 184 0.04 -25.07 -1.55
N PHE A 185 0.74 -24.81 -2.65
CA PHE A 185 1.56 -23.59 -2.78
C PHE A 185 0.73 -22.31 -2.59
N ALA A 186 -0.45 -22.24 -3.21
CA ALA A 186 -1.36 -21.08 -3.07
C ALA A 186 -1.86 -20.91 -1.63
N GLU A 187 -2.20 -22.00 -0.93
CA GLU A 187 -2.57 -21.95 0.49
C GLU A 187 -1.45 -21.38 1.36
N LEU A 188 -0.24 -21.90 1.23
CA LEU A 188 0.92 -21.44 2.00
C LEU A 188 1.26 -19.97 1.68
N TRP A 189 1.11 -19.58 0.41
CA TRP A 189 1.32 -18.21 -0.02
C TRP A 189 0.33 -17.25 0.65
N GLN A 190 -0.96 -17.57 0.59
CA GLN A 190 -1.99 -16.74 1.18
C GLN A 190 -1.98 -16.78 2.71
N ASP A 191 -1.58 -17.87 3.35
CA ASP A 191 -1.39 -17.93 4.80
C ASP A 191 -0.28 -16.96 5.26
N ARG A 192 0.82 -16.86 4.52
CA ARG A 192 1.86 -15.88 4.81
C ARG A 192 1.34 -14.44 4.68
N VAL A 193 0.60 -14.15 3.62
CA VAL A 193 -0.04 -12.82 3.45
C VAL A 193 -1.00 -12.54 4.59
N ARG A 194 -1.84 -13.50 4.98
CA ARG A 194 -2.78 -13.38 6.09
C ARG A 194 -2.05 -13.05 7.39
N LYS A 195 -0.97 -13.75 7.70
CA LYS A 195 -0.13 -13.44 8.87
C LYS A 195 0.36 -12.00 8.85
N MET A 196 0.85 -11.51 7.71
CA MET A 196 1.30 -10.11 7.59
C MET A 196 0.18 -9.11 7.83
N VAL A 197 -0.97 -9.24 7.14
CA VAL A 197 -2.01 -8.20 7.14
C VAL A 197 -3.03 -8.32 8.27
N VAL A 198 -3.02 -9.45 9.01
CA VAL A 198 -3.95 -9.69 10.13
C VAL A 198 -3.18 -9.84 11.44
N GLU A 199 -2.30 -10.84 11.56
CA GLU A 199 -1.63 -11.17 12.83
C GLU A 199 -0.54 -10.14 13.17
N HIS A 200 0.24 -9.71 12.18
CA HIS A 200 1.34 -8.75 12.33
C HIS A 200 1.00 -7.34 11.80
N ALA A 201 -0.29 -7.05 11.56
CA ALA A 201 -0.70 -5.78 10.99
C ALA A 201 -0.29 -4.55 11.82
N ALA A 202 -0.13 -4.71 13.14
CA ALA A 202 0.29 -3.65 14.05
C ALA A 202 1.73 -3.85 14.60
N ASP A 203 2.46 -4.83 14.07
CA ASP A 203 3.79 -5.19 14.56
C ASP A 203 4.85 -4.18 14.10
N THR A 204 5.37 -3.42 15.04
CA THR A 204 6.41 -2.40 14.79
C THR A 204 7.78 -2.97 14.48
N SER A 205 8.00 -4.26 14.71
CA SER A 205 9.21 -4.94 14.24
C SER A 205 9.14 -5.23 12.74
N MET A 206 7.94 -5.50 12.22
CA MET A 206 7.71 -5.73 10.80
C MET A 206 7.63 -4.41 10.01
N VAL A 207 6.89 -3.42 10.49
CA VAL A 207 6.76 -2.11 9.84
C VAL A 207 7.33 -1.03 10.75
N GLN A 208 8.50 -0.55 10.39
CA GLN A 208 9.25 0.44 11.16
C GLN A 208 9.06 1.82 10.55
N VAL A 209 8.58 2.76 11.34
CA VAL A 209 8.42 4.17 10.95
C VAL A 209 9.41 5.02 11.74
N SER A 210 10.07 5.94 11.05
CA SER A 210 10.95 6.93 11.67
C SER A 210 10.82 8.29 10.98
N ASP A 211 11.20 9.34 11.67
CA ASP A 211 11.19 10.68 11.10
C ASP A 211 12.12 10.77 9.89
N LEU A 212 11.68 11.47 8.86
CA LEU A 212 12.47 11.82 7.70
C LEU A 212 12.85 13.30 7.79
N LYS A 213 14.13 13.59 7.98
CA LYS A 213 14.65 14.95 7.86
C LYS A 213 14.76 15.27 6.37
N VAL A 214 13.86 16.12 5.90
CA VAL A 214 13.94 16.67 4.54
C VAL A 214 14.88 17.87 4.61
N ALA A 215 15.98 17.78 3.87
CA ALA A 215 16.95 18.88 3.76
C ALA A 215 16.37 20.04 2.95
#